data_1eb7d5ec28f102b771a8ccbe1d541478
#
_entry.id   1eb7d5ec28f102b771a8ccbe1d541478
#
_cell.length_a   1.000
_cell.length_b   1.000
_cell.length_c   1.000
_cell.angle_alpha   90.00
_cell.angle_beta   90.00
_cell.angle_gamma   90.00
#
_symmetry.space_group_name_H-M   'P 1'
#
loop_
_entity.id
_entity.type
_entity.pdbx_description
1 polymer ?
#
loop_
_entity_poly.entity_id
_entity_poly.type
_entity_poly.pdbx_seq_one_letter_code
_entity_poly.pdbx_strand_id
1 'polypeptide(L)'
;MKTFSAKTETVKRDWYVVDANGLTLGRLATEIASRLRGKHKPEYTPHVDTGDYIVVINAEKVHVTGNKTQDKIYYSHSGFPGGIKSINFEKLIQRAPERVIESAVKGMLPKNPLGRAMYRKMKVYKGTAHPHAAQQPQELKI
;
A
#
# COMPACT_ATOMS: atom_id res chain seq x y z
N MET A 1 12.97 11.28 -33.39
CA MET A 1 11.92 11.26 -32.34
C MET A 1 12.56 10.92 -30.99
N LYS A 2 12.26 11.67 -29.96
CA LYS A 2 12.79 11.43 -28.62
C LYS A 2 11.68 10.93 -27.72
N THR A 3 11.96 9.84 -26.99
CA THR A 3 11.05 9.31 -25.97
C THR A 3 11.12 10.20 -24.72
N PHE A 4 9.96 10.50 -24.14
CA PHE A 4 9.89 11.26 -22.89
C PHE A 4 10.43 10.41 -21.72
N SER A 5 11.28 11.03 -20.92
CA SER A 5 11.77 10.42 -19.67
C SER A 5 11.57 11.42 -18.54
N ALA A 6 10.87 10.98 -17.49
CA ALA A 6 10.57 11.84 -16.35
C ALA A 6 11.84 12.18 -15.57
N LYS A 7 11.84 13.39 -14.98
CA LYS A 7 12.91 13.85 -14.09
C LYS A 7 12.34 13.99 -12.68
N THR A 8 13.12 13.63 -11.69
CA THR A 8 12.71 13.67 -10.29
C THR A 8 12.22 15.05 -9.85
N GLU A 9 12.84 16.12 -10.37
CA GLU A 9 12.50 17.51 -10.01
C GLU A 9 11.17 17.99 -10.63
N THR A 10 10.75 17.41 -11.75
CA THR A 10 9.59 17.87 -12.51
C THR A 10 8.34 17.00 -12.30
N VAL A 11 8.47 15.88 -11.64
CA VAL A 11 7.33 14.96 -11.38
C VAL A 11 6.36 15.61 -10.40
N LYS A 12 5.07 15.68 -10.79
CA LYS A 12 3.99 16.13 -9.93
C LYS A 12 3.40 14.93 -9.19
N ARG A 13 3.32 15.03 -7.87
CA ARG A 13 2.73 14.01 -7.01
C ARG A 13 1.53 14.58 -6.27
N ASP A 14 0.37 13.97 -6.48
CA ASP A 14 -0.87 14.36 -5.82
C ASP A 14 -1.13 13.47 -4.61
N TRP A 15 -2.02 13.91 -3.73
CA TRP A 15 -2.46 13.15 -2.56
C TRP A 15 -3.86 12.61 -2.80
N TYR A 16 -4.05 11.33 -2.50
CA TYR A 16 -5.34 10.65 -2.60
C TYR A 16 -5.66 9.92 -1.32
N VAL A 17 -6.95 9.86 -0.98
CA VAL A 17 -7.46 9.04 0.12
C VAL A 17 -8.32 7.91 -0.46
N VAL A 18 -8.10 6.70 0.04
CA VAL A 18 -8.82 5.49 -0.37
C VAL A 18 -9.49 4.90 0.86
N ASP A 19 -10.79 4.60 0.74
CA ASP A 19 -11.53 3.90 1.78
C ASP A 19 -11.46 2.39 1.52
N ALA A 20 -10.88 1.65 2.45
CA ALA A 20 -10.73 0.19 2.35
C ALA A 20 -11.98 -0.58 2.78
N ASN A 21 -13.03 0.10 3.23
CA ASN A 21 -14.24 -0.53 3.74
C ASN A 21 -14.90 -1.43 2.69
N GLY A 22 -14.99 -2.73 2.99
CA GLY A 22 -15.65 -3.71 2.11
C GLY A 22 -14.86 -4.09 0.85
N LEU A 23 -13.68 -3.54 0.64
CA LEU A 23 -12.85 -3.86 -0.52
C LEU A 23 -12.02 -5.12 -0.28
N THR A 24 -11.83 -5.92 -1.33
CA THR A 24 -10.99 -7.12 -1.29
C THR A 24 -9.52 -6.73 -1.18
N LEU A 25 -8.80 -7.30 -0.22
CA LEU A 25 -7.42 -6.96 0.10
C LEU A 25 -6.49 -6.99 -1.13
N GLY A 26 -6.48 -8.09 -1.87
CA GLY A 26 -5.57 -8.25 -3.01
C GLY A 26 -5.84 -7.25 -4.13
N ARG A 27 -7.09 -7.01 -4.46
CA ARG A 27 -7.49 -6.05 -5.51
C ARG A 27 -7.20 -4.62 -5.10
N LEU A 28 -7.48 -4.28 -3.85
CA LEU A 28 -7.14 -2.97 -3.28
C LEU A 28 -5.62 -2.75 -3.33
N ALA A 29 -4.84 -3.72 -2.90
CA ALA A 29 -3.38 -3.64 -2.89
C ALA A 29 -2.80 -3.48 -4.30
N THR A 30 -3.36 -4.14 -5.30
CA THR A 30 -2.95 -4.01 -6.70
C THR A 30 -3.11 -2.59 -7.21
N GLU A 31 -4.27 -1.99 -6.97
CA GLU A 31 -4.53 -0.60 -7.37
C GLU A 31 -3.61 0.39 -6.65
N ILE A 32 -3.45 0.23 -5.36
CA ILE A 32 -2.56 1.09 -4.56
C ILE A 32 -1.12 0.97 -5.08
N ALA A 33 -0.62 -0.24 -5.30
CA ALA A 33 0.75 -0.45 -5.79
C ALA A 33 0.97 0.18 -7.17
N SER A 34 -0.01 0.06 -8.07
CA SER A 34 0.03 0.68 -9.39
C SER A 34 0.12 2.20 -9.28
N ARG A 35 -0.66 2.80 -8.40
CA ARG A 35 -0.67 4.25 -8.16
C ARG A 35 0.61 4.75 -7.51
N LEU A 36 1.17 4.00 -6.57
CA LEU A 36 2.43 4.33 -5.92
C LEU A 36 3.61 4.27 -6.90
N ARG A 37 3.57 3.34 -7.84
CA ARG A 37 4.60 3.19 -8.85
C ARG A 37 4.47 4.21 -9.99
N GLY A 38 3.27 4.74 -10.22
CA GLY A 38 2.99 5.71 -11.27
C GLY A 38 2.60 5.10 -12.61
N LYS A 39 2.27 3.81 -12.66
CA LYS A 39 1.88 3.13 -13.91
C LYS A 39 0.59 3.66 -14.55
N HIS A 40 -0.23 4.37 -13.79
CA HIS A 40 -1.45 5.00 -14.30
C HIS A 40 -1.18 6.30 -15.07
N LYS A 41 0.03 6.81 -15.03
CA LYS A 41 0.42 8.07 -15.67
C LYS A 41 1.11 7.82 -17.00
N PRO A 42 0.85 8.64 -18.04
CA PRO A 42 1.55 8.51 -19.32
C PRO A 42 3.05 8.82 -19.22
N GLU A 43 3.46 9.64 -18.25
CA GLU A 43 4.87 9.96 -17.98
C GLU A 43 5.62 8.89 -17.19
N TYR A 44 5.03 7.72 -16.96
CA TYR A 44 5.69 6.64 -16.21
C TYR A 44 7.07 6.33 -16.76
N THR A 45 8.07 6.37 -15.87
CA THR A 45 9.47 6.06 -16.18
C THR A 45 9.97 5.06 -15.15
N PRO A 46 10.48 3.88 -15.55
CA PRO A 46 10.81 2.80 -14.60
C PRO A 46 11.85 3.16 -13.53
N HIS A 47 12.80 4.04 -13.85
CA HIS A 47 13.88 4.42 -12.92
C HIS A 47 13.55 5.63 -12.06
N VAL A 48 12.39 6.26 -12.25
CA VAL A 48 11.95 7.44 -11.51
C VAL A 48 10.65 7.14 -10.77
N ASP A 49 10.52 7.62 -9.54
CA ASP A 49 9.31 7.50 -8.76
C ASP A 49 8.29 8.56 -9.23
N THR A 50 7.40 8.16 -10.14
CA THR A 50 6.37 9.03 -10.72
C THR A 50 5.01 8.91 -10.04
N GLY A 51 4.89 8.04 -9.04
CA GLY A 51 3.61 7.76 -8.35
C GLY A 51 3.15 8.86 -7.41
N ASP A 52 1.94 8.70 -6.91
CA ASP A 52 1.28 9.65 -6.00
C ASP A 52 1.34 9.17 -4.56
N TYR A 53 0.99 10.06 -3.62
CA TYR A 53 0.80 9.73 -2.22
C TYR A 53 -0.59 9.15 -2.01
N ILE A 54 -0.68 8.04 -1.28
CA ILE A 54 -1.95 7.35 -0.98
C ILE A 54 -2.14 7.27 0.53
N VAL A 55 -3.29 7.74 0.99
CA VAL A 55 -3.74 7.58 2.37
C VAL A 55 -4.87 6.55 2.36
N VAL A 56 -4.72 5.47 3.11
CA VAL A 56 -5.74 4.42 3.23
C VAL A 56 -6.40 4.53 4.59
N ILE A 57 -7.72 4.60 4.60
CA ILE A 57 -8.53 4.67 5.82
C ILE A 57 -9.38 3.40 5.94
N ASN A 58 -9.92 3.16 7.14
CA ASN A 58 -10.73 1.97 7.44
C ASN A 58 -10.02 0.64 7.17
N ALA A 59 -8.73 0.57 7.51
CA ALA A 59 -7.91 -0.63 7.26
C ALA A 59 -8.48 -1.88 7.94
N GLU A 60 -9.15 -1.74 9.07
CA GLU A 60 -9.77 -2.84 9.81
C GLU A 60 -10.99 -3.45 9.11
N LYS A 61 -11.52 -2.77 8.11
CA LYS A 61 -12.72 -3.20 7.37
C LYS A 61 -12.40 -3.84 6.02
N VAL A 62 -11.14 -4.08 5.73
CA VAL A 62 -10.73 -4.77 4.51
C VAL A 62 -11.20 -6.23 4.55
N HIS A 63 -11.56 -6.76 3.38
CA HIS A 63 -12.17 -8.09 3.24
C HIS A 63 -11.22 -9.06 2.53
N VAL A 64 -11.28 -10.33 2.92
CA VAL A 64 -10.66 -11.45 2.20
C VAL A 64 -11.70 -12.53 1.91
N THR A 65 -11.52 -13.25 0.80
CA THR A 65 -12.47 -14.28 0.34
C THR A 65 -12.12 -15.67 0.89
N GLY A 66 -13.08 -16.59 0.85
CA GLY A 66 -12.91 -17.97 1.29
C GLY A 66 -12.58 -18.06 2.78
N ASN A 67 -11.80 -19.07 3.17
CA ASN A 67 -11.38 -19.29 4.54
C ASN A 67 -10.09 -18.55 4.93
N LYS A 68 -9.66 -17.58 4.15
CA LYS A 68 -8.39 -16.84 4.39
C LYS A 68 -8.37 -16.11 5.73
N THR A 69 -9.53 -15.76 6.28
CA THR A 69 -9.62 -15.14 7.59
C THR A 69 -8.89 -15.97 8.66
N GLN A 70 -9.00 -17.29 8.57
CA GLN A 70 -8.34 -18.21 9.49
C GLN A 70 -7.08 -18.85 8.90
N ASP A 71 -7.05 -19.10 7.59
CA ASP A 71 -6.00 -19.86 6.92
C ASP A 71 -4.81 -19.03 6.48
N LYS A 72 -5.00 -17.71 6.24
CA LYS A 72 -3.89 -16.83 5.86
C LYS A 72 -3.02 -16.55 7.07
N ILE A 73 -1.75 -16.98 6.99
CA ILE A 73 -0.79 -16.86 8.09
C ILE A 73 0.35 -15.94 7.68
N TYR A 74 0.68 -15.00 8.55
CA TYR A 74 1.80 -14.08 8.40
C TYR A 74 2.96 -14.58 9.26
N TYR A 75 4.09 -14.89 8.62
CA TYR A 75 5.27 -15.42 9.28
C TYR A 75 6.33 -14.33 9.44
N SER A 76 7.02 -14.37 10.56
CA SER A 76 8.20 -13.56 10.82
C SER A 76 9.22 -14.38 11.62
N HIS A 77 10.48 -13.96 11.59
CA HIS A 77 11.55 -14.68 12.29
C HIS A 77 12.43 -13.68 13.04
N SER A 78 12.76 -14.00 14.29
CA SER A 78 13.58 -13.13 15.15
C SER A 78 15.08 -13.18 14.82
N GLY A 79 15.53 -14.14 13.98
CA GLY A 79 16.94 -14.38 13.69
C GLY A 79 17.63 -15.32 14.67
N PHE A 80 16.94 -15.81 15.69
CA PHE A 80 17.46 -16.76 16.66
C PHE A 80 16.91 -18.18 16.42
N PRO A 81 17.61 -19.26 16.85
CA PRO A 81 17.09 -20.62 16.72
C PRO A 81 15.70 -20.74 17.34
N GLY A 82 14.75 -21.35 16.59
CA GLY A 82 13.35 -21.49 17.02
C GLY A 82 12.56 -20.19 17.04
N GLY A 83 13.09 -19.13 16.42
CA GLY A 83 12.48 -17.79 16.47
C GLY A 83 11.39 -17.51 15.44
N ILE A 84 10.80 -18.53 14.80
CA ILE A 84 9.71 -18.31 13.87
C ILE A 84 8.43 -17.91 14.62
N LYS A 85 7.79 -16.85 14.17
CA LYS A 85 6.52 -16.35 14.70
C LYS A 85 5.46 -16.41 13.61
N SER A 86 4.25 -16.73 13.99
CA SER A 86 3.11 -16.78 13.06
C SER A 86 1.89 -16.15 13.70
N ILE A 87 1.09 -15.50 12.87
CA ILE A 87 -0.19 -14.92 13.25
C ILE A 87 -1.13 -15.04 12.06
N ASN A 88 -2.39 -15.43 12.27
CA ASN A 88 -3.34 -15.50 11.19
C ASN A 88 -3.95 -14.13 10.89
N PHE A 89 -4.69 -14.04 9.77
CA PHE A 89 -5.32 -12.79 9.33
C PHE A 89 -6.27 -12.22 10.37
N GLU A 90 -7.13 -13.06 10.95
CA GLU A 90 -8.12 -12.64 11.94
C GLU A 90 -7.49 -11.94 13.14
N LYS A 91 -6.44 -12.54 13.69
CA LYS A 91 -5.73 -11.98 14.85
C LYS A 91 -4.94 -10.74 14.48
N LEU A 92 -4.32 -10.72 13.30
CA LEU A 92 -3.54 -9.56 12.86
C LEU A 92 -4.42 -8.35 12.61
N ILE A 93 -5.60 -8.53 12.02
CA ILE A 93 -6.51 -7.41 11.74
C ILE A 93 -7.09 -6.80 13.02
N GLN A 94 -7.22 -7.60 14.07
CA GLN A 94 -7.62 -7.10 15.39
C GLN A 94 -6.49 -6.34 16.09
N ARG A 95 -5.26 -6.83 15.96
CA ARG A 95 -4.09 -6.28 16.65
C ARG A 95 -3.50 -5.08 15.94
N ALA A 96 -3.26 -5.21 14.63
CA ALA A 96 -2.60 -4.17 13.82
C ALA A 96 -3.13 -4.23 12.38
N PRO A 97 -4.35 -3.70 12.11
CA PRO A 97 -4.98 -3.80 10.79
C PRO A 97 -4.17 -3.12 9.69
N GLU A 98 -3.40 -2.10 10.02
CA GLU A 98 -2.55 -1.39 9.06
C GLU A 98 -1.54 -2.34 8.40
N ARG A 99 -0.99 -3.28 9.15
CA ARG A 99 0.02 -4.22 8.68
C ARG A 99 -0.50 -5.17 7.59
N VAL A 100 -1.79 -5.45 7.59
CA VAL A 100 -2.41 -6.31 6.58
C VAL A 100 -2.26 -5.67 5.19
N ILE A 101 -2.66 -4.41 5.06
CA ILE A 101 -2.57 -3.68 3.80
C ILE A 101 -1.11 -3.38 3.45
N GLU A 102 -0.32 -2.96 4.42
CA GLU A 102 1.10 -2.67 4.22
C GLU A 102 1.87 -3.87 3.67
N SER A 103 1.65 -5.06 4.23
CA SER A 103 2.30 -6.29 3.76
C SER A 103 1.90 -6.64 2.32
N ALA A 104 0.60 -6.51 2.01
CA ALA A 104 0.09 -6.81 0.68
C ALA A 104 0.69 -5.87 -0.38
N VAL A 105 0.71 -4.58 -0.12
CA VAL A 105 1.25 -3.58 -1.05
C VAL A 105 2.76 -3.72 -1.18
N LYS A 106 3.47 -3.88 -0.08
CA LYS A 106 4.92 -4.06 -0.08
C LYS A 106 5.35 -5.26 -0.92
N GLY A 107 4.57 -6.35 -0.86
CA GLY A 107 4.81 -7.54 -1.68
C GLY A 107 4.65 -7.31 -3.18
N MET A 108 3.88 -6.30 -3.58
CA MET A 108 3.61 -5.94 -4.98
C MET A 108 4.54 -4.85 -5.53
N LEU A 109 5.31 -4.19 -4.66
CA LEU A 109 6.26 -3.15 -5.06
C LEU A 109 7.65 -3.76 -5.35
N PRO A 110 8.51 -3.09 -6.14
CA PRO A 110 9.88 -3.54 -6.37
C PRO A 110 10.68 -3.68 -5.06
N LYS A 111 11.58 -4.66 -5.03
CA LYS A 111 12.43 -4.98 -3.86
C LYS A 111 13.78 -4.29 -3.96
N ASN A 112 13.78 -2.96 -4.09
CA ASN A 112 14.98 -2.15 -4.27
C ASN A 112 14.81 -0.79 -3.54
N PRO A 113 15.83 0.09 -3.52
CA PRO A 113 15.69 1.41 -2.89
C PRO A 113 14.55 2.26 -3.45
N LEU A 114 14.30 2.19 -4.76
CA LEU A 114 13.18 2.90 -5.41
C LEU A 114 11.83 2.37 -4.92
N GLY A 115 11.67 1.04 -4.83
CA GLY A 115 10.45 0.41 -4.30
C GLY A 115 10.19 0.80 -2.84
N ARG A 116 11.23 0.89 -2.02
CA ARG A 116 11.10 1.35 -0.64
C ARG A 116 10.68 2.82 -0.55
N ALA A 117 11.16 3.67 -1.47
CA ALA A 117 10.71 5.05 -1.56
C ALA A 117 9.23 5.15 -1.96
N MET A 118 8.78 4.32 -2.91
CA MET A 118 7.37 4.20 -3.29
C MET A 118 6.50 3.78 -2.10
N TYR A 119 6.93 2.77 -1.35
CA TYR A 119 6.21 2.27 -0.18
C TYR A 119 6.02 3.36 0.89
N ARG A 120 7.02 4.21 1.10
CA ARG A 120 6.94 5.30 2.09
C ARG A 120 5.88 6.35 1.77
N LYS A 121 5.42 6.42 0.53
CA LYS A 121 4.34 7.33 0.13
C LYS A 121 2.95 6.81 0.51
N MET A 122 2.82 5.58 0.93
CA MET A 122 1.56 5.02 1.42
C MET A 122 1.46 5.20 2.94
N LYS A 123 0.31 5.72 3.38
CA LYS A 123 -0.02 5.90 4.79
C LYS A 123 -1.33 5.16 5.06
N VAL A 124 -1.32 4.22 6.00
CA VAL A 124 -2.48 3.39 6.32
C VAL A 124 -2.95 3.68 7.74
N TYR A 125 -4.26 3.84 7.91
CA TYR A 125 -4.85 4.17 9.19
C TYR A 125 -6.07 3.31 9.50
N LYS A 126 -6.21 2.99 10.76
CA LYS A 126 -7.42 2.41 11.32
C LYS A 126 -8.46 3.52 11.50
N GLY A 127 -9.73 3.23 11.16
CA GLY A 127 -10.79 4.21 11.25
C GLY A 127 -10.75 5.24 10.12
N THR A 128 -11.57 6.28 10.25
CA THR A 128 -11.74 7.31 9.21
C THR A 128 -10.84 8.52 9.36
N ALA A 129 -10.25 8.73 10.54
CA ALA A 129 -9.41 9.88 10.82
C ALA A 129 -7.98 9.68 10.31
N HIS A 130 -7.41 10.73 9.72
CA HIS A 130 -6.01 10.74 9.30
C HIS A 130 -5.41 12.13 9.52
N PRO A 131 -4.09 12.23 9.79
CA PRO A 131 -3.44 13.51 10.07
C PRO A 131 -3.02 14.29 8.82
N HIS A 132 -3.62 14.00 7.65
CA HIS A 132 -3.22 14.56 6.36
C HIS A 132 -4.20 15.60 5.80
N ALA A 133 -5.00 16.24 6.66
CA ALA A 133 -5.94 17.27 6.21
C ALA A 133 -5.24 18.46 5.55
N ALA A 134 -4.02 18.79 5.97
CA ALA A 134 -3.24 19.89 5.41
C ALA A 134 -2.84 19.65 3.94
N GLN A 135 -2.66 18.39 3.54
CA GLN A 135 -2.34 18.00 2.18
C GLN A 135 -3.57 17.97 1.26
N GLN A 136 -4.78 18.09 1.82
CA GLN A 136 -6.05 18.08 1.09
C GLN A 136 -6.15 16.89 0.11
N PRO A 137 -6.07 15.64 0.60
CA PRO A 137 -6.13 14.47 -0.27
C PRO A 137 -7.50 14.37 -0.95
N GLN A 138 -7.48 14.08 -2.24
CA GLN A 138 -8.71 13.87 -3.02
C GLN A 138 -9.17 12.42 -2.86
N GLU A 139 -10.50 12.22 -2.86
CA GLU A 139 -11.06 10.88 -2.80
C GLU A 139 -10.77 10.11 -4.08
N LEU A 140 -10.23 8.90 -3.94
CA LEU A 140 -9.97 7.98 -5.04
C LEU A 140 -10.86 6.75 -4.88
N LYS A 141 -11.75 6.53 -5.86
CA LYS A 141 -12.60 5.34 -5.90
C LYS A 141 -11.91 4.23 -6.67
N ILE A 142 -11.84 3.08 -6.04
CA ILE A 142 -11.24 1.88 -6.63
C ILE A 142 -12.31 0.83 -6.89
#